data_6d12aefe6b673fa9ce9754de40e408c0
#
_entry.id   6d12aefe6b673fa9ce9754de40e408c0
#
_cell.length_a   1.000
_cell.length_b   1.000
_cell.length_c   1.000
_cell.angle_alpha   90.00
_cell.angle_beta   90.00
_cell.angle_gamma   90.00
#
_symmetry.space_group_name_H-M   'P 1'
#
loop_
_entity.id
_entity.type
_entity.pdbx_description
1 polymer ?
#
loop_
_entity_poly.entity_id
_entity_poly.type
_entity_poly.pdbx_seq_one_letter_code
_entity_poly.pdbx_strand_id
1 'polypeptide(L)'
;MGKAAHAREPEAGINAINRLCIAIDTLGTESQAVRFVAREVGEDPYATRIFGACEDKPSGRLTFNVGKIDIGDMERVYIDCRIPVTIAKESIVNKLTVAARTHGLVYREIDWLGPIHLPQQQAMCMTLMRIYSLVSGDLVSQSIAIGGATYARAMDNCVAFGALFPNEPNTEHQPNEHVTLKNLYMAMEIYAQAIHELTR
;
A
#
# COMPACT_ATOMS: atom_id res chain seq x y z
N MET A 1 -2.42 -23.84 3.42
CA MET A 1 -2.45 -23.20 2.07
C MET A 1 -2.65 -21.71 2.23
N GLY A 2 -2.10 -20.90 1.31
CA GLY A 2 -2.33 -19.47 1.24
C GLY A 2 -3.35 -19.08 0.17
N LYS A 3 -3.78 -17.81 0.19
CA LYS A 3 -4.59 -17.18 -0.85
C LYS A 3 -3.91 -15.87 -1.23
N ALA A 4 -3.56 -15.70 -2.52
CA ALA A 4 -2.93 -14.48 -3.00
C ALA A 4 -3.88 -13.27 -2.84
N ALA A 5 -3.31 -12.14 -2.45
CA ALA A 5 -3.98 -10.84 -2.43
C ALA A 5 -2.94 -9.75 -2.70
N HIS A 6 -3.41 -8.57 -3.12
CA HIS A 6 -2.53 -7.43 -3.28
C HIS A 6 -2.05 -6.94 -1.91
N ALA A 7 -0.78 -6.49 -1.81
CA ALA A 7 -0.19 -6.04 -0.54
C ALA A 7 -0.90 -4.83 0.10
N ARG A 8 -1.72 -4.08 -0.67
CA ARG A 8 -2.56 -2.99 -0.15
C ARG A 8 -3.87 -3.47 0.50
N GLU A 9 -4.29 -4.70 0.21
CA GLU A 9 -5.53 -5.32 0.71
C GLU A 9 -5.21 -6.73 1.26
N PRO A 10 -4.28 -6.82 2.22
CA PRO A 10 -3.77 -8.11 2.69
C PRO A 10 -4.84 -8.96 3.39
N GLU A 11 -5.90 -8.32 3.91
CA GLU A 11 -7.06 -8.98 4.52
C GLU A 11 -7.91 -9.78 3.52
N ALA A 12 -7.82 -9.49 2.21
CA ALA A 12 -8.48 -10.27 1.17
C ALA A 12 -7.78 -11.62 0.89
N GLY A 13 -6.57 -11.77 1.42
CA GLY A 13 -5.70 -12.94 1.23
C GLY A 13 -5.51 -13.78 2.48
N ILE A 14 -4.62 -14.77 2.34
CA ILE A 14 -4.13 -15.61 3.43
C ILE A 14 -2.62 -15.76 3.23
N ASN A 15 -1.82 -15.18 4.13
CA ASN A 15 -0.38 -15.28 4.05
C ASN A 15 0.11 -16.68 4.48
N ALA A 16 0.60 -17.46 3.52
CA ALA A 16 1.08 -18.83 3.76
C ALA A 16 2.34 -18.87 4.63
N ILE A 17 3.20 -17.83 4.53
CA ILE A 17 4.42 -17.74 5.35
C ILE A 17 4.03 -17.58 6.82
N ASN A 18 3.10 -16.67 7.12
CA ASN A 18 2.63 -16.44 8.49
C ASN A 18 2.06 -17.74 9.10
N ARG A 19 1.20 -18.43 8.36
CA ARG A 19 0.61 -19.72 8.84
C ARG A 19 1.66 -20.79 9.04
N LEU A 20 2.63 -20.89 8.15
CA LEU A 20 3.72 -21.84 8.28
C LEU A 20 4.58 -21.53 9.53
N CYS A 21 4.93 -20.27 9.74
CA CYS A 21 5.69 -19.83 10.90
C CYS A 21 4.94 -20.15 12.21
N ILE A 22 3.62 -19.90 12.27
CA ILE A 22 2.80 -20.23 13.43
C ILE A 22 2.85 -21.75 13.70
N ALA A 23 2.66 -22.57 12.68
CA ALA A 23 2.70 -24.02 12.82
C ALA A 23 4.07 -24.51 13.31
N ILE A 24 5.16 -23.98 12.77
CA ILE A 24 6.52 -24.34 13.18
C ILE A 24 6.80 -23.88 14.62
N ASP A 25 6.35 -22.70 15.03
CA ASP A 25 6.54 -22.21 16.40
C ASP A 25 5.83 -23.08 17.43
N THR A 26 4.65 -23.64 17.11
CA THR A 26 3.95 -24.60 17.99
C THR A 26 4.69 -25.93 18.18
N LEU A 27 5.51 -26.32 17.22
CA LEU A 27 6.36 -27.52 17.30
C LEU A 27 7.68 -27.30 18.05
N GLY A 28 7.95 -26.06 18.41
CA GLY A 28 9.21 -25.64 19.03
C GLY A 28 10.32 -25.40 18.00
N THR A 29 10.71 -24.15 17.79
CA THR A 29 11.75 -23.76 16.86
C THR A 29 12.83 -22.90 17.53
N GLU A 30 14.06 -23.03 17.08
CA GLU A 30 15.16 -22.16 17.48
C GLU A 30 15.25 -20.91 16.57
N SER A 31 14.58 -20.92 15.40
CA SER A 31 14.61 -19.82 14.44
C SER A 31 13.98 -18.54 15.02
N GLN A 32 14.79 -17.50 15.07
CA GLN A 32 14.38 -16.17 15.54
C GLN A 32 13.39 -15.52 14.58
N ALA A 33 13.61 -15.70 13.27
CA ALA A 33 12.74 -15.17 12.23
C ALA A 33 11.33 -15.82 12.27
N VAL A 34 11.27 -17.14 12.44
CA VAL A 34 10.01 -17.87 12.58
C VAL A 34 9.24 -17.41 13.82
N ARG A 35 9.92 -17.31 14.96
CA ARG A 35 9.31 -16.82 16.22
C ARG A 35 8.80 -15.39 16.10
N PHE A 36 9.58 -14.51 15.46
CA PHE A 36 9.14 -13.12 15.22
C PHE A 36 7.86 -13.08 14.40
N VAL A 37 7.82 -13.78 13.26
CA VAL A 37 6.63 -13.79 12.40
C VAL A 37 5.43 -14.40 13.13
N ALA A 38 5.61 -15.53 13.81
CA ALA A 38 4.53 -16.22 14.50
C ALA A 38 3.94 -15.41 15.66
N ARG A 39 4.79 -14.77 16.46
CA ARG A 39 4.40 -14.17 17.74
C ARG A 39 4.06 -12.69 17.62
N GLU A 40 4.78 -11.92 16.79
CA GLU A 40 4.55 -10.49 16.63
C GLU A 40 3.55 -10.17 15.51
N VAL A 41 3.59 -10.94 14.42
CA VAL A 41 2.70 -10.71 13.27
C VAL A 41 1.48 -11.63 13.33
N GLY A 42 1.68 -12.94 13.43
CA GLY A 42 0.60 -13.91 13.40
C GLY A 42 -0.15 -13.88 12.07
N GLU A 43 -1.47 -14.03 12.10
CA GLU A 43 -2.34 -13.88 10.92
C GLU A 43 -2.86 -12.43 10.74
N ASP A 44 -2.40 -11.48 11.56
CA ASP A 44 -2.85 -10.10 11.51
C ASP A 44 -2.11 -9.29 10.43
N PRO A 45 -2.79 -8.88 9.35
CA PRO A 45 -2.17 -8.14 8.26
C PRO A 45 -1.80 -6.69 8.60
N TYR A 46 -2.13 -6.25 9.80
CA TYR A 46 -1.85 -4.91 10.32
C TYR A 46 -0.76 -4.89 11.38
N ALA A 47 -0.29 -6.07 11.80
CA ALA A 47 0.69 -6.27 12.88
C ALA A 47 0.37 -5.42 14.13
N THR A 48 -0.87 -5.49 14.59
CA THR A 48 -1.37 -4.65 15.70
C THR A 48 -0.65 -4.93 17.01
N ARG A 49 -0.02 -6.07 17.19
CA ARG A 49 0.85 -6.37 18.34
C ARG A 49 2.07 -5.46 18.39
N ILE A 50 2.61 -5.11 17.21
CA ILE A 50 3.78 -4.22 17.09
C ILE A 50 3.35 -2.74 17.14
N PHE A 51 2.33 -2.38 16.35
CA PHE A 51 2.01 -0.98 16.07
C PHE A 51 0.84 -0.45 16.86
N GLY A 52 -0.02 -1.32 17.42
CA GLY A 52 -1.32 -0.94 17.95
C GLY A 52 -2.31 -0.61 16.83
N ALA A 53 -3.36 0.14 17.15
CA ALA A 53 -4.23 0.71 16.14
C ALA A 53 -3.48 1.85 15.42
N CYS A 54 -2.94 1.55 14.25
CA CYS A 54 -2.18 2.50 13.45
C CYS A 54 -2.94 2.79 12.16
N GLU A 55 -3.68 3.90 12.16
CA GLU A 55 -4.52 4.31 11.05
C GLU A 55 -4.65 5.82 10.98
N ASP A 56 -5.01 6.34 9.82
CA ASP A 56 -5.41 7.72 9.64
C ASP A 56 -6.67 7.84 8.77
N LYS A 57 -7.29 9.01 8.83
CA LYS A 57 -8.51 9.27 8.07
C LYS A 57 -8.28 9.33 6.56
N PRO A 58 -7.17 9.92 6.04
CA PRO A 58 -6.94 10.03 4.60
C PRO A 58 -6.59 8.73 3.91
N SER A 59 -5.78 7.86 4.54
CA SER A 59 -5.21 6.68 3.87
C SER A 59 -5.53 5.33 4.53
N GLY A 60 -6.26 5.36 5.65
CA GLY A 60 -6.70 4.15 6.33
C GLY A 60 -5.61 3.51 7.21
N ARG A 61 -5.63 2.19 7.31
CA ARG A 61 -4.79 1.42 8.23
C ARG A 61 -3.41 1.13 7.66
N LEU A 62 -2.41 1.08 8.55
CA LEU A 62 -1.12 0.48 8.23
C LEU A 62 -1.33 -0.95 7.74
N THR A 63 -0.65 -1.35 6.66
CA THR A 63 -0.60 -2.75 6.24
C THR A 63 0.81 -3.30 6.38
N PHE A 64 0.91 -4.58 6.76
CA PHE A 64 2.17 -5.24 7.08
C PHE A 64 2.19 -6.64 6.47
N ASN A 65 2.93 -6.81 5.39
CA ASN A 65 2.99 -8.07 4.67
C ASN A 65 4.38 -8.69 4.76
N VAL A 66 4.46 -9.91 5.28
CA VAL A 66 5.66 -10.75 5.21
C VAL A 66 5.70 -11.36 3.80
N GLY A 67 6.54 -10.79 2.92
CA GLY A 67 6.63 -11.19 1.52
C GLY A 67 7.57 -12.36 1.29
N LYS A 68 8.62 -12.50 2.12
CA LYS A 68 9.61 -13.56 2.01
C LYS A 68 10.27 -13.83 3.37
N ILE A 69 10.65 -15.05 3.60
CA ILE A 69 11.49 -15.46 4.73
C ILE A 69 12.63 -16.34 4.21
N ASP A 70 13.84 -16.06 4.64
CA ASP A 70 15.01 -16.90 4.38
C ASP A 70 15.51 -17.47 5.72
N ILE A 71 15.64 -18.79 5.80
CA ILE A 71 16.13 -19.52 6.96
C ILE A 71 17.42 -20.26 6.54
N GLY A 72 18.52 -19.90 7.14
CA GLY A 72 19.86 -20.45 6.86
C GLY A 72 20.87 -19.89 7.85
N ASP A 73 22.13 -19.74 7.44
CA ASP A 73 23.22 -19.20 8.28
C ASP A 73 22.91 -17.78 8.79
N MET A 74 22.19 -17.01 7.99
CA MET A 74 21.58 -15.75 8.41
C MET A 74 20.08 -15.79 8.10
N GLU A 75 19.29 -15.61 9.14
CA GLU A 75 17.83 -15.53 8.99
C GLU A 75 17.40 -14.14 8.56
N ARG A 76 16.46 -14.05 7.61
CA ARG A 76 15.91 -12.78 7.11
C ARG A 76 14.41 -12.86 6.94
N VAL A 77 13.73 -11.81 7.36
CA VAL A 77 12.30 -11.58 7.09
C VAL A 77 12.18 -10.33 6.23
N TYR A 78 11.62 -10.46 5.04
CA TYR A 78 11.37 -9.35 4.13
C TYR A 78 9.91 -8.89 4.26
N ILE A 79 9.74 -7.61 4.51
CA ILE A 79 8.45 -7.03 4.87
C ILE A 79 8.15 -5.87 3.93
N ASP A 80 6.94 -5.83 3.36
CA ASP A 80 6.32 -4.66 2.76
C ASP A 80 5.40 -4.04 3.84
N CYS A 81 5.75 -2.84 4.28
CA CYS A 81 5.00 -2.09 5.28
C CYS A 81 4.51 -0.78 4.67
N ARG A 82 3.19 -0.59 4.59
CA ARG A 82 2.59 0.63 4.06
C ARG A 82 2.06 1.47 5.21
N ILE A 83 2.70 2.62 5.38
CA ILE A 83 2.47 3.52 6.51
C ILE A 83 1.42 4.56 6.12
N PRO A 84 0.40 4.80 6.97
CA PRO A 84 -0.55 5.88 6.76
C PRO A 84 0.14 7.24 6.59
N VAL A 85 -0.40 8.08 5.70
CA VAL A 85 0.28 9.30 5.22
C VAL A 85 0.53 10.36 6.29
N THR A 86 -0.22 10.35 7.38
CA THR A 86 -0.03 11.30 8.50
C THR A 86 0.81 10.73 9.64
N ILE A 87 1.23 9.48 9.55
CA ILE A 87 2.03 8.82 10.59
C ILE A 87 3.52 8.99 10.27
N ALA A 88 4.27 9.48 11.24
CA ALA A 88 5.71 9.62 11.08
C ALA A 88 6.41 8.26 10.93
N LYS A 89 7.20 8.11 9.88
CA LYS A 89 7.99 6.91 9.57
C LYS A 89 8.83 6.45 10.77
N GLU A 90 9.47 7.39 11.43
CA GLU A 90 10.35 7.14 12.58
C GLU A 90 9.64 6.43 13.73
N SER A 91 8.37 6.74 13.94
CA SER A 91 7.55 6.07 14.96
C SER A 91 7.37 4.58 14.62
N ILE A 92 7.13 4.26 13.35
CA ILE A 92 6.96 2.89 12.87
C ILE A 92 8.29 2.13 12.92
N VAL A 93 9.36 2.75 12.43
CA VAL A 93 10.72 2.15 12.45
C VAL A 93 11.16 1.86 13.88
N ASN A 94 10.91 2.77 14.82
CA ASN A 94 11.25 2.56 16.22
C ASN A 94 10.49 1.37 16.83
N LYS A 95 9.18 1.28 16.64
CA LYS A 95 8.37 0.14 17.14
C LYS A 95 8.83 -1.17 16.53
N LEU A 96 9.05 -1.21 15.21
CA LEU A 96 9.52 -2.41 14.52
C LEU A 96 10.94 -2.82 14.98
N THR A 97 11.81 -1.85 15.19
CA THR A 97 13.17 -2.10 15.72
C THR A 97 13.13 -2.72 17.13
N VAL A 98 12.25 -2.22 17.98
CA VAL A 98 12.07 -2.79 19.33
C VAL A 98 11.55 -4.22 19.22
N ALA A 99 10.48 -4.46 18.47
CA ALA A 99 9.91 -5.79 18.27
C ALA A 99 10.92 -6.78 17.67
N ALA A 100 11.71 -6.35 16.68
CA ALA A 100 12.76 -7.19 16.10
C ALA A 100 13.83 -7.58 17.12
N ARG A 101 14.28 -6.62 17.94
CA ARG A 101 15.32 -6.86 18.98
C ARG A 101 14.89 -7.85 20.06
N THR A 102 13.61 -7.91 20.42
CA THR A 102 13.11 -8.89 21.42
C THR A 102 13.25 -10.33 20.92
N HIS A 103 13.38 -10.52 19.61
CA HIS A 103 13.63 -11.82 18.96
C HIS A 103 15.08 -11.98 18.47
N GLY A 104 16.00 -11.10 18.86
CA GLY A 104 17.40 -11.19 18.41
C GLY A 104 17.63 -10.76 16.95
N LEU A 105 16.64 -10.13 16.33
CA LEU A 105 16.73 -9.65 14.94
C LEU A 105 17.15 -8.17 14.89
N VAL A 106 17.73 -7.75 13.77
CA VAL A 106 18.13 -6.38 13.50
C VAL A 106 17.32 -5.83 12.35
N TYR A 107 16.67 -4.68 12.58
CA TYR A 107 15.98 -3.95 11.50
C TYR A 107 16.99 -3.37 10.52
N ARG A 108 16.70 -3.54 9.24
CA ARG A 108 17.43 -2.90 8.14
C ARG A 108 16.43 -2.40 7.11
N GLU A 109 16.47 -1.11 6.81
CA GLU A 109 15.71 -0.55 5.70
C GLU A 109 16.36 -0.93 4.37
N ILE A 110 15.56 -1.42 3.45
CA ILE A 110 16.00 -1.77 2.09
C ILE A 110 15.63 -0.65 1.14
N ASP A 111 14.41 -0.13 1.27
CA ASP A 111 13.89 0.93 0.41
C ASP A 111 12.84 1.77 1.16
N TRP A 112 12.67 3.01 0.76
CA TRP A 112 11.65 3.92 1.27
C TRP A 112 11.06 4.77 0.16
N LEU A 113 9.76 4.63 -0.03
CA LEU A 113 8.99 5.52 -0.88
C LEU A 113 8.06 6.38 0.00
N GLY A 114 8.39 7.66 0.14
CA GLY A 114 7.58 8.61 0.89
C GLY A 114 6.13 8.66 0.35
N PRO A 115 5.13 8.91 1.21
CA PRO A 115 3.75 9.08 0.75
C PRO A 115 3.60 10.37 -0.04
N ILE A 116 2.64 10.38 -0.97
CA ILE A 116 2.12 11.61 -1.57
C ILE A 116 0.77 11.87 -0.90
N HIS A 117 0.63 13.04 -0.32
CA HIS A 117 -0.64 13.51 0.22
C HIS A 117 -0.80 14.99 -0.04
N LEU A 118 -1.70 15.33 -0.97
CA LEU A 118 -2.08 16.70 -1.23
C LEU A 118 -3.53 16.92 -0.77
N PRO A 119 -3.79 18.01 -0.03
CA PRO A 119 -5.15 18.34 0.37
C PRO A 119 -6.07 18.50 -0.84
N GLN A 120 -7.29 17.99 -0.77
CA GLN A 120 -8.28 18.10 -1.85
C GLN A 120 -8.57 19.56 -2.24
N GLN A 121 -8.42 20.48 -1.30
CA GLN A 121 -8.63 21.93 -1.50
C GLN A 121 -7.47 22.60 -2.26
N GLN A 122 -6.40 21.91 -2.53
CA GLN A 122 -5.32 22.45 -3.35
C GLN A 122 -5.81 22.76 -4.78
N ALA A 123 -5.41 23.89 -5.33
CA ALA A 123 -5.93 24.38 -6.62
C ALA A 123 -5.81 23.35 -7.75
N MET A 124 -4.67 22.64 -7.82
CA MET A 124 -4.45 21.56 -8.79
C MET A 124 -5.49 20.43 -8.62
N CYS A 125 -5.68 19.92 -7.41
CA CYS A 125 -6.66 18.85 -7.13
C CYS A 125 -8.09 19.28 -7.48
N MET A 126 -8.48 20.51 -7.12
CA MET A 126 -9.78 21.06 -7.46
C MET A 126 -9.98 21.18 -8.98
N THR A 127 -8.94 21.64 -9.72
CA THR A 127 -8.99 21.73 -11.17
C THR A 127 -9.17 20.36 -11.81
N LEU A 128 -8.39 19.37 -11.39
CA LEU A 128 -8.48 17.99 -11.91
C LEU A 128 -9.86 17.38 -11.63
N MET A 129 -10.39 17.52 -10.41
CA MET A 129 -11.72 17.03 -10.06
C MET A 129 -12.83 17.70 -10.87
N ARG A 130 -12.74 19.03 -11.07
CA ARG A 130 -13.69 19.77 -11.90
C ARG A 130 -13.71 19.26 -13.34
N ILE A 131 -12.53 19.04 -13.94
CA ILE A 131 -12.42 18.53 -15.32
C ILE A 131 -12.98 17.11 -15.41
N TYR A 132 -12.60 16.26 -14.46
CA TYR A 132 -13.14 14.89 -14.38
C TYR A 132 -14.68 14.90 -14.37
N SER A 133 -15.27 15.68 -13.47
CA SER A 133 -16.72 15.76 -13.34
C SER A 133 -17.42 16.32 -14.59
N LEU A 134 -16.82 17.30 -15.25
CA LEU A 134 -17.35 17.89 -16.49
C LEU A 134 -17.38 16.90 -17.64
N VAL A 135 -16.31 16.13 -17.81
CA VAL A 135 -16.18 15.20 -18.96
C VAL A 135 -16.90 13.88 -18.70
N SER A 136 -16.74 13.31 -17.50
CA SER A 136 -17.35 12.01 -17.15
C SER A 136 -18.83 12.07 -16.80
N GLY A 137 -19.32 13.25 -16.38
CA GLY A 137 -20.65 13.41 -15.79
C GLY A 137 -20.77 12.87 -14.35
N ASP A 138 -19.69 12.39 -13.77
CA ASP A 138 -19.66 11.90 -12.40
C ASP A 138 -19.45 13.06 -11.41
N LEU A 139 -20.51 13.37 -10.67
CA LEU A 139 -20.52 14.44 -9.67
C LEU A 139 -20.35 13.95 -8.23
N VAL A 140 -20.24 12.64 -8.03
CA VAL A 140 -20.23 12.04 -6.67
C VAL A 140 -18.89 11.46 -6.26
N SER A 141 -18.07 11.00 -7.22
CA SER A 141 -16.74 10.47 -6.92
C SER A 141 -15.82 11.53 -6.31
N GLN A 142 -15.01 11.09 -5.36
CA GLN A 142 -14.02 11.92 -4.68
C GLN A 142 -12.62 11.41 -4.99
N SER A 143 -11.61 12.25 -4.76
CA SER A 143 -10.24 11.77 -4.77
C SER A 143 -10.03 10.74 -3.67
N ILE A 144 -9.31 9.67 -3.98
CA ILE A 144 -9.06 8.54 -3.08
C ILE A 144 -7.57 8.39 -2.80
N ALA A 145 -7.24 7.87 -1.63
CA ALA A 145 -5.89 7.39 -1.34
C ALA A 145 -5.75 5.95 -1.83
N ILE A 146 -4.63 5.66 -2.47
CA ILE A 146 -4.30 4.29 -2.91
C ILE A 146 -2.96 3.86 -2.32
N GLY A 147 -2.85 2.59 -1.96
CA GLY A 147 -1.61 2.00 -1.46
C GLY A 147 -0.57 1.71 -2.55
N GLY A 148 -0.87 1.97 -3.83
CA GLY A 148 0.05 1.79 -4.94
C GLY A 148 1.13 2.87 -5.03
N ALA A 149 2.23 2.58 -5.74
CA ALA A 149 3.24 3.55 -6.11
C ALA A 149 3.05 3.97 -7.58
N THR A 150 3.20 5.27 -7.86
CA THR A 150 3.12 5.83 -9.21
C THR A 150 4.30 6.75 -9.47
N TYR A 151 4.52 7.15 -10.72
CA TYR A 151 5.53 8.13 -11.10
C TYR A 151 5.33 9.50 -10.43
N ALA A 152 4.13 9.80 -9.92
CA ALA A 152 3.88 11.01 -9.14
C ALA A 152 4.86 11.17 -7.95
N ARG A 153 5.39 10.07 -7.42
CA ARG A 153 6.38 10.09 -6.32
C ARG A 153 7.77 10.59 -6.73
N ALA A 154 8.03 10.74 -8.02
CA ALA A 154 9.31 11.24 -8.52
C ALA A 154 9.40 12.78 -8.54
N MET A 155 8.30 13.46 -8.25
CA MET A 155 8.22 14.93 -8.32
C MET A 155 7.48 15.49 -7.10
N ASP A 156 7.93 16.64 -6.64
CA ASP A 156 7.22 17.41 -5.62
C ASP A 156 5.89 17.95 -6.17
N ASN A 157 4.90 18.12 -5.30
CA ASN A 157 3.61 18.70 -5.64
C ASN A 157 2.92 17.99 -6.84
N CYS A 158 2.94 16.67 -6.85
CA CYS A 158 2.38 15.84 -7.91
C CYS A 158 1.36 14.85 -7.34
N VAL A 159 0.35 14.51 -8.14
CA VAL A 159 -0.65 13.49 -7.81
C VAL A 159 -0.80 12.51 -8.97
N ALA A 160 -1.22 11.29 -8.67
CA ALA A 160 -1.71 10.38 -9.69
C ALA A 160 -3.12 10.80 -10.12
N PHE A 161 -3.37 10.82 -11.42
CA PHE A 161 -4.66 11.20 -11.99
C PHE A 161 -5.03 10.27 -13.14
N GLY A 162 -6.07 9.53 -12.99
CA GLY A 162 -6.62 8.69 -14.01
C GLY A 162 -6.43 7.24 -13.73
N ALA A 163 -6.40 6.35 -14.59
CA ALA A 163 -6.92 5.88 -15.82
C ALA A 163 -8.16 4.97 -15.57
N LEU A 164 -8.33 4.42 -14.34
CA LEU A 164 -9.47 3.56 -14.00
C LEU A 164 -10.68 4.42 -13.59
N PHE A 165 -11.81 4.17 -14.22
CA PHE A 165 -13.07 4.83 -13.88
C PHE A 165 -13.85 4.04 -12.83
N PRO A 166 -14.68 4.69 -11.99
CA PRO A 166 -15.56 4.00 -11.06
C PRO A 166 -16.45 2.97 -11.78
N ASN A 167 -16.73 1.86 -11.10
CA ASN A 167 -17.53 0.74 -11.61
C ASN A 167 -16.95 -0.04 -12.79
N GLU A 168 -15.71 0.23 -13.17
CA GLU A 168 -14.99 -0.62 -14.13
C GLU A 168 -14.25 -1.75 -13.40
N PRO A 169 -14.13 -2.93 -14.01
CA PRO A 169 -13.36 -4.01 -13.41
C PRO A 169 -11.88 -3.63 -13.31
N ASN A 170 -11.30 -3.79 -12.12
CA ASN A 170 -9.86 -3.65 -11.96
C ASN A 170 -9.17 -4.90 -12.49
N THR A 171 -8.52 -4.78 -13.66
CA THR A 171 -7.77 -5.86 -14.32
C THR A 171 -6.25 -5.65 -14.24
N GLU A 172 -5.78 -4.67 -13.46
CA GLU A 172 -4.35 -4.39 -13.28
C GLU A 172 -3.58 -5.64 -12.84
N HIS A 173 -2.46 -5.89 -13.48
CA HIS A 173 -1.56 -7.02 -13.20
C HIS A 173 -2.21 -8.40 -13.38
N GLN A 174 -3.32 -8.49 -14.13
CA GLN A 174 -4.01 -9.75 -14.40
C GLN A 174 -3.86 -10.17 -15.87
N PRO A 175 -3.98 -11.47 -16.18
CA PRO A 175 -4.09 -11.89 -17.56
C PRO A 175 -5.26 -11.18 -18.26
N ASN A 176 -5.02 -10.73 -19.51
CA ASN A 176 -5.98 -9.96 -20.31
C ASN A 176 -6.32 -8.58 -19.73
N GLU A 177 -5.37 -7.93 -19.04
CA GLU A 177 -5.50 -6.53 -18.64
C GLU A 177 -5.95 -5.69 -19.85
N HIS A 178 -7.00 -4.89 -19.65
CA HIS A 178 -7.61 -4.11 -20.73
C HIS A 178 -8.30 -2.86 -20.22
N VAL A 179 -8.53 -1.93 -21.14
CA VAL A 179 -9.39 -0.75 -20.97
C VAL A 179 -10.38 -0.69 -22.12
N THR A 180 -11.61 -0.27 -21.85
CA THR A 180 -12.60 -0.09 -22.92
C THR A 180 -12.24 1.11 -23.80
N LEU A 181 -12.54 1.06 -25.10
CA LEU A 181 -12.31 2.21 -26.01
C LEU A 181 -13.06 3.46 -25.55
N LYS A 182 -14.27 3.30 -25.02
CA LYS A 182 -15.04 4.40 -24.44
C LYS A 182 -14.26 5.12 -23.35
N ASN A 183 -13.71 4.37 -22.41
CA ASN A 183 -12.94 4.93 -21.29
C ASN A 183 -11.61 5.50 -21.75
N LEU A 184 -10.96 4.89 -22.73
CA LEU A 184 -9.75 5.43 -23.33
C LEU A 184 -9.99 6.82 -23.94
N TYR A 185 -11.04 6.98 -24.76
CA TYR A 185 -11.37 8.28 -25.35
C TYR A 185 -11.75 9.31 -24.29
N MET A 186 -12.52 8.92 -23.28
CA MET A 186 -12.89 9.81 -22.18
C MET A 186 -11.63 10.25 -21.39
N ALA A 187 -10.70 9.33 -21.11
CA ALA A 187 -9.43 9.65 -20.46
C ALA A 187 -8.60 10.63 -21.31
N MET A 188 -8.52 10.43 -22.62
CA MET A 188 -7.82 11.34 -23.54
C MET A 188 -8.40 12.77 -23.47
N GLU A 189 -9.72 12.91 -23.46
CA GLU A 189 -10.37 14.21 -23.33
C GLU A 189 -10.07 14.87 -21.98
N ILE A 190 -10.19 14.11 -20.88
CA ILE A 190 -9.86 14.58 -19.53
C ILE A 190 -8.42 15.07 -19.46
N TYR A 191 -7.46 14.28 -19.98
CA TYR A 191 -6.05 14.67 -19.94
C TYR A 191 -5.74 15.89 -20.80
N ALA A 192 -6.34 16.00 -21.99
CA ALA A 192 -6.16 17.17 -22.84
C ALA A 192 -6.64 18.46 -22.16
N GLN A 193 -7.83 18.42 -21.52
CA GLN A 193 -8.34 19.55 -20.75
C GLN A 193 -7.49 19.85 -19.52
N ALA A 194 -7.04 18.81 -18.80
CA ALA A 194 -6.19 18.97 -17.62
C ALA A 194 -4.85 19.65 -17.98
N ILE A 195 -4.18 19.20 -19.03
CA ILE A 195 -2.95 19.83 -19.52
C ILE A 195 -3.20 21.28 -19.87
N HIS A 196 -4.25 21.56 -20.64
CA HIS A 196 -4.57 22.93 -21.05
C HIS A 196 -4.83 23.87 -19.87
N GLU A 197 -5.59 23.43 -18.86
CA GLU A 197 -5.93 24.25 -17.70
C GLU A 197 -4.76 24.43 -16.72
N LEU A 198 -3.88 23.45 -16.60
CA LEU A 198 -2.76 23.51 -15.65
C LEU A 198 -1.51 24.21 -16.23
N THR A 199 -1.49 24.48 -17.54
CA THR A 199 -0.34 25.14 -18.21
C THR A 199 -0.60 26.60 -18.59
N ARG A 200 -1.71 27.17 -18.18
CA ARG A 200 -2.10 28.59 -18.39
C ARG A 200 -1.45 29.54 -17.41
#